data_a2b1bab41aa40696fb2be964a92c459a
#
_entry.id   a2b1bab41aa40696fb2be964a92c459a
#
_cell.length_a   1.000
_cell.length_b   1.000
_cell.length_c   1.000
_cell.angle_alpha   90.00
_cell.angle_beta   90.00
_cell.angle_gamma   90.00
#
_symmetry.space_group_name_H-M   'P 1'
#
loop_
_entity.id
_entity.type
_entity.pdbx_description
1 polymer ?
#
loop_
_entity_poly.entity_id
_entity_poly.type
_entity_poly.pdbx_seq_one_letter_code
_entity_poly.pdbx_strand_id
1 'polypeptide(L)'
;MFLRLLQSLRFVLLLLAIAHPLSAQIAHEEFEGRRAALAAVVGDGIILAMGSAAPPQDYIAFHQNSLFRYLTGFRETNAALAMVVRDGGIEEILFVNPRDPATETWEGYRVGPDGAQAATGIRGRAIQELPGFLNRRLRAGARLHIVGNYQPAAPLRDDVTQRFLSLLAQLPQVELVPVNDEVNHLRGVKSEAEQDLLRKATAITVEAHREVARALAPGHNEFEIQALVEYTFRRYGAERPAFASIVGSGPNSTILHYNANDRFMEDGDVVVVDIGASYGGYAADVTRTYPVNGRFSDEQRAIYQLVRDAQAAAEARAAAGVSVAELNQVADSVLARGLAELGLIEAPNATFEGPGGQAIPQLRLYYMHGLGHGIGLDVHDPWPPVLQPGVAFTLEPGVYVRPNLLEEVIPDTPANQRTIEAIRPAFQRFVNIGVRIEDDYIVRADGTLEWISPAPREVEEVEALLAEARAEPEPRVGPAERRDEWVEWYRRMK
;
A
#
# COMPACT_ATOMS: atom_id res chain seq x y z
N MET A 1 33.76 7.16 -50.91
CA MET A 1 33.01 8.21 -50.16
C MET A 1 31.58 7.80 -49.83
N PHE A 2 30.87 7.10 -50.71
CA PHE A 2 29.49 6.64 -50.49
C PHE A 2 29.33 5.55 -49.39
N LEU A 3 30.29 4.67 -49.21
CA LEU A 3 30.18 3.59 -48.19
C LEU A 3 30.30 4.10 -46.73
N ARG A 4 31.01 5.21 -46.51
CA ARG A 4 31.13 5.82 -45.18
C ARG A 4 29.88 6.61 -44.78
N LEU A 5 29.13 7.18 -45.75
CA LEU A 5 27.85 7.83 -45.48
C LEU A 5 26.75 6.83 -45.06
N LEU A 6 26.72 5.65 -45.67
CA LEU A 6 25.75 4.60 -45.30
C LEU A 6 26.01 3.97 -43.93
N GLN A 7 27.26 3.89 -43.48
CA GLN A 7 27.59 3.45 -42.12
C GLN A 7 27.21 4.49 -41.07
N SER A 8 27.42 5.78 -41.35
CA SER A 8 27.02 6.88 -40.46
C SER A 8 25.47 6.97 -40.32
N LEU A 9 24.76 6.74 -41.43
CA LEU A 9 23.28 6.73 -41.41
C LEU A 9 22.70 5.53 -40.61
N ARG A 10 23.36 4.36 -40.67
CA ARG A 10 22.98 3.20 -39.88
C ARG A 10 23.26 3.40 -38.38
N PHE A 11 24.33 4.11 -38.02
CA PHE A 11 24.64 4.43 -36.62
C PHE A 11 23.68 5.49 -36.06
N VAL A 12 23.26 6.48 -36.84
CA VAL A 12 22.26 7.47 -36.41
C VAL A 12 20.87 6.87 -36.31
N LEU A 13 20.50 5.94 -37.21
CA LEU A 13 19.23 5.18 -37.10
C LEU A 13 19.22 4.16 -35.93
N LEU A 14 20.39 3.59 -35.58
CA LEU A 14 20.52 2.73 -34.40
C LEU A 14 20.48 3.54 -33.08
N LEU A 15 20.98 4.77 -33.06
CA LEU A 15 20.92 5.68 -31.91
C LEU A 15 19.52 6.29 -31.70
N LEU A 16 18.73 6.42 -32.75
CA LEU A 16 17.30 6.82 -32.63
C LEU A 16 16.38 5.68 -32.19
N ALA A 17 16.83 4.42 -32.28
CA ALA A 17 16.09 3.26 -31.81
C ALA A 17 16.36 2.92 -30.31
N ILE A 18 17.29 3.64 -29.64
CA ILE A 18 17.64 3.45 -28.23
C ILE A 18 17.13 4.61 -27.34
N ALA A 19 16.35 5.52 -27.87
CA ALA A 19 15.63 6.48 -27.05
C ALA A 19 14.32 5.88 -26.53
N HIS A 20 14.43 4.96 -25.57
CA HIS A 20 13.35 4.69 -24.65
C HIS A 20 13.67 5.41 -23.35
N PRO A 21 13.09 6.55 -23.06
CA PRO A 21 12.86 6.96 -21.71
C PRO A 21 11.56 6.25 -21.27
N LEU A 22 11.66 4.99 -20.91
CA LEU A 22 10.61 4.33 -20.16
C LEU A 22 10.70 4.78 -18.70
N SER A 23 10.41 6.04 -18.41
CA SER A 23 9.76 6.33 -17.15
C SER A 23 8.28 6.04 -17.37
N ALA A 24 7.72 5.06 -16.70
CA ALA A 24 6.28 4.89 -16.58
C ALA A 24 5.74 6.19 -15.97
N GLN A 25 5.21 7.05 -16.81
CA GLN A 25 4.68 8.35 -16.41
C GLN A 25 3.26 8.44 -16.98
N ILE A 26 2.31 8.75 -16.14
CA ILE A 26 0.92 8.97 -16.59
C ILE A 26 0.92 10.24 -17.46
N ALA A 27 0.36 10.13 -18.65
CA ALA A 27 0.28 11.25 -19.59
C ALA A 27 -0.72 12.32 -19.12
N HIS A 28 -0.52 13.57 -19.55
CA HIS A 28 -1.42 14.67 -19.17
C HIS A 28 -2.86 14.43 -19.65
N GLU A 29 -3.02 13.83 -20.82
CA GLU A 29 -4.30 13.48 -21.43
C GLU A 29 -5.10 12.49 -20.56
N GLU A 30 -4.43 11.62 -19.83
CA GLU A 30 -5.10 10.70 -18.90
C GLU A 30 -5.66 11.44 -17.67
N PHE A 31 -4.88 12.37 -17.09
CA PHE A 31 -5.39 13.22 -16.02
C PHE A 31 -6.57 14.09 -16.50
N GLU A 32 -6.52 14.61 -17.72
CA GLU A 32 -7.63 15.32 -18.35
C GLU A 32 -8.87 14.42 -18.48
N GLY A 33 -8.70 13.18 -18.95
CA GLY A 33 -9.76 12.19 -19.05
C GLY A 33 -10.43 11.88 -17.70
N ARG A 34 -9.62 11.74 -16.62
CA ARG A 34 -10.12 11.52 -15.25
C ARG A 34 -10.97 12.69 -14.75
N ARG A 35 -10.54 13.93 -15.01
CA ARG A 35 -11.28 15.14 -14.65
C ARG A 35 -12.56 15.29 -15.47
N ALA A 36 -12.50 14.99 -16.76
CA ALA A 36 -13.66 14.99 -17.63
C ALA A 36 -14.71 13.95 -17.19
N ALA A 37 -14.27 12.74 -16.81
CA ALA A 37 -15.14 11.70 -16.28
C ALA A 37 -15.81 12.13 -14.97
N LEU A 38 -15.07 12.74 -14.04
CA LEU A 38 -15.64 13.29 -12.80
C LEU A 38 -16.65 14.39 -13.09
N ALA A 39 -16.34 15.33 -13.99
CA ALA A 39 -17.22 16.41 -14.37
C ALA A 39 -18.54 15.90 -15.01
N ALA A 40 -18.46 14.84 -15.82
CA ALA A 40 -19.63 14.23 -16.45
C ALA A 40 -20.59 13.61 -15.43
N VAL A 41 -20.08 13.04 -14.35
CA VAL A 41 -20.89 12.44 -13.27
C VAL A 41 -21.50 13.53 -12.37
N VAL A 42 -20.71 14.54 -12.02
CA VAL A 42 -21.13 15.63 -11.12
C VAL A 42 -22.14 16.57 -11.81
N GLY A 43 -21.98 16.83 -13.12
CA GLY A 43 -22.76 17.78 -13.86
C GLY A 43 -22.41 19.25 -13.57
N ASP A 44 -23.33 20.18 -13.92
CA ASP A 44 -23.09 21.61 -13.76
C ASP A 44 -22.83 22.01 -12.29
N GLY A 45 -21.79 22.78 -12.09
CA GLY A 45 -21.38 23.24 -10.75
C GLY A 45 -19.89 23.56 -10.65
N ILE A 46 -19.42 23.72 -9.42
CA ILE A 46 -17.99 23.91 -9.14
C ILE A 46 -17.50 22.71 -8.35
N ILE A 47 -16.41 22.09 -8.83
CA ILE A 47 -15.69 21.02 -8.13
C ILE A 47 -14.38 21.61 -7.59
N LEU A 48 -14.13 21.42 -6.32
CA LEU A 48 -12.91 21.87 -5.63
C LEU A 48 -12.19 20.67 -5.03
N ALA A 49 -10.92 20.45 -5.41
CA ALA A 49 -10.01 19.52 -4.78
C ALA A 49 -8.83 20.29 -4.19
N MET A 50 -8.50 20.05 -2.91
CA MET A 50 -7.36 20.68 -2.26
C MET A 50 -6.23 19.69 -2.09
N GLY A 51 -5.02 20.10 -2.50
CA GLY A 51 -3.79 19.36 -2.24
C GLY A 51 -3.36 19.48 -0.78
N SER A 52 -2.44 18.60 -0.38
CA SER A 52 -1.85 18.58 0.95
C SER A 52 -1.16 19.91 1.28
N ALA A 53 -1.22 20.30 2.55
CA ALA A 53 -0.50 21.44 3.09
C ALA A 53 1.02 21.17 3.12
N ALA A 54 1.82 22.22 3.22
CA ALA A 54 3.24 22.07 3.53
C ALA A 54 3.38 21.36 4.89
N PRO A 55 4.36 20.46 5.06
CA PRO A 55 4.67 19.90 6.37
C PRO A 55 4.96 21.01 7.39
N PRO A 56 4.69 20.76 8.68
CA PRO A 56 4.93 21.77 9.72
C PRO A 56 6.41 22.13 9.88
N GLN A 57 7.30 21.33 9.32
CA GLN A 57 8.76 21.51 9.34
C GLN A 57 9.32 21.13 7.98
N ASP A 58 10.25 21.93 7.48
CA ASP A 58 10.86 21.83 6.14
C ASP A 58 11.67 20.55 5.90
N TYR A 59 12.12 19.88 6.95
CA TYR A 59 12.83 18.59 6.86
C TYR A 59 11.92 17.36 6.84
N ILE A 60 10.61 17.53 6.96
CA ILE A 60 9.65 16.43 6.81
C ILE A 60 9.32 16.26 5.33
N ALA A 61 9.50 15.04 4.81
CA ALA A 61 9.20 14.74 3.43
C ALA A 61 7.71 14.98 3.11
N PHE A 62 7.47 15.72 2.03
CA PHE A 62 6.12 16.03 1.57
C PHE A 62 5.54 14.88 0.72
N HIS A 63 4.29 14.57 0.98
CA HIS A 63 3.50 13.63 0.17
C HIS A 63 2.13 14.22 -0.16
N GLN A 64 1.83 14.25 -1.46
CA GLN A 64 0.54 14.72 -1.94
C GLN A 64 -0.56 13.72 -1.65
N ASN A 65 -1.76 14.18 -1.24
CA ASN A 65 -2.90 13.30 -1.06
C ASN A 65 -3.34 12.65 -2.38
N SER A 66 -3.83 11.41 -2.28
CA SER A 66 -4.08 10.55 -3.42
C SER A 66 -5.20 11.05 -4.31
N LEU A 67 -6.28 11.62 -3.75
CA LEU A 67 -7.41 12.14 -4.52
C LEU A 67 -7.00 13.32 -5.41
N PHE A 68 -6.26 14.29 -4.83
CA PHE A 68 -5.76 15.44 -5.59
C PHE A 68 -4.72 15.00 -6.65
N ARG A 69 -3.78 14.10 -6.26
CA ARG A 69 -2.77 13.55 -7.16
C ARG A 69 -3.40 12.80 -8.33
N TYR A 70 -4.44 11.99 -8.07
CA TYR A 70 -5.18 11.26 -9.11
C TYR A 70 -5.77 12.16 -10.19
N LEU A 71 -6.28 13.33 -9.78
CA LEU A 71 -6.90 14.29 -10.71
C LEU A 71 -5.89 15.20 -11.42
N THR A 72 -4.71 15.44 -10.84
CA THR A 72 -3.81 16.49 -11.33
C THR A 72 -2.40 16.05 -11.70
N GLY A 73 -1.92 14.95 -11.13
CA GLY A 73 -0.50 14.57 -11.16
C GLY A 73 0.44 15.52 -10.41
N PHE A 74 -0.06 16.65 -9.88
CA PHE A 74 0.75 17.69 -9.27
C PHE A 74 1.24 17.33 -7.88
N ARG A 75 2.52 17.62 -7.60
CA ARG A 75 3.23 17.11 -6.41
C ARG A 75 3.68 18.19 -5.42
N GLU A 76 3.41 19.47 -5.68
CA GLU A 76 3.82 20.53 -4.76
C GLU A 76 2.75 20.81 -3.70
N THR A 77 3.19 21.42 -2.60
CA THR A 77 2.36 21.75 -1.43
C THR A 77 1.35 22.86 -1.72
N ASN A 78 0.31 22.93 -0.92
CA ASN A 78 -0.65 24.04 -0.86
C ASN A 78 -1.42 24.32 -2.17
N ALA A 79 -1.47 23.38 -3.11
CA ALA A 79 -2.20 23.55 -4.35
C ALA A 79 -3.71 23.31 -4.18
N ALA A 80 -4.50 23.77 -5.15
CA ALA A 80 -5.92 23.45 -5.28
C ALA A 80 -6.33 23.39 -6.74
N LEU A 81 -7.20 22.43 -7.10
CA LEU A 81 -7.85 22.34 -8.41
C LEU A 81 -9.28 22.87 -8.27
N ALA A 82 -9.67 23.83 -9.10
CA ALA A 82 -11.05 24.22 -9.27
C ALA A 82 -11.49 23.93 -10.70
N MET A 83 -12.61 23.20 -10.85
CA MET A 83 -13.26 22.92 -12.12
C MET A 83 -14.63 23.57 -12.12
N VAL A 84 -14.94 24.37 -13.15
CA VAL A 84 -16.27 24.97 -13.34
C VAL A 84 -16.91 24.25 -14.52
N VAL A 85 -17.94 23.47 -14.23
CA VAL A 85 -18.70 22.71 -15.23
C VAL A 85 -19.98 23.50 -15.55
N ARG A 86 -20.22 23.81 -16.82
CA ARG A 86 -21.40 24.50 -17.29
C ARG A 86 -21.73 24.12 -18.74
N ASP A 87 -22.95 23.71 -18.98
CA ASP A 87 -23.48 23.42 -20.34
C ASP A 87 -22.54 22.41 -21.10
N GLY A 88 -21.96 21.44 -20.39
CA GLY A 88 -21.04 20.48 -20.94
C GLY A 88 -19.59 20.98 -21.18
N GLY A 89 -19.31 22.27 -20.93
CA GLY A 89 -17.95 22.82 -20.95
C GLY A 89 -17.28 22.75 -19.56
N ILE A 90 -15.96 22.60 -19.52
CA ILE A 90 -15.17 22.53 -18.31
C ILE A 90 -14.10 23.61 -18.35
N GLU A 91 -14.11 24.56 -17.39
CA GLU A 91 -13.01 25.48 -17.12
C GLU A 91 -12.19 24.91 -15.95
N GLU A 92 -10.92 24.59 -16.18
CA GLU A 92 -10.01 24.02 -15.18
C GLU A 92 -8.94 25.04 -14.80
N ILE A 93 -8.73 25.23 -13.51
CA ILE A 93 -7.66 26.09 -12.99
C ILE A 93 -6.94 25.34 -11.85
N LEU A 94 -5.63 25.25 -11.97
CA LEU A 94 -4.75 24.79 -10.91
C LEU A 94 -4.18 25.99 -10.15
N PHE A 95 -4.56 26.14 -8.91
CA PHE A 95 -4.05 27.17 -8.02
C PHE A 95 -2.82 26.65 -7.30
N VAL A 96 -1.69 27.33 -7.45
CA VAL A 96 -0.39 26.89 -6.93
C VAL A 96 0.35 28.03 -6.23
N ASN A 97 1.33 27.69 -5.41
CA ASN A 97 2.22 28.69 -4.84
C ASN A 97 2.95 29.43 -5.95
N PRO A 98 3.02 30.78 -5.91
CA PRO A 98 3.87 31.53 -6.81
C PRO A 98 5.34 31.21 -6.55
N ARG A 99 6.18 31.48 -7.55
CA ARG A 99 7.62 31.44 -7.38
C ARG A 99 8.07 32.51 -6.39
N ASP A 100 8.94 32.11 -5.48
CA ASP A 100 9.53 32.97 -4.46
C ASP A 100 10.99 32.58 -4.23
N PRO A 101 11.95 33.32 -4.81
CA PRO A 101 13.37 32.98 -4.70
C PRO A 101 13.89 32.86 -3.26
N ALA A 102 13.31 33.58 -2.31
CA ALA A 102 13.70 33.47 -0.92
C ALA A 102 13.31 32.12 -0.31
N THR A 103 12.07 31.71 -0.52
CA THR A 103 11.57 30.38 -0.09
C THR A 103 12.23 29.25 -0.89
N GLU A 104 12.41 29.43 -2.22
CA GLU A 104 13.03 28.43 -3.09
C GLU A 104 14.48 28.10 -2.71
N THR A 105 15.16 29.02 -2.01
CA THR A 105 16.50 28.78 -1.45
C THR A 105 16.48 27.66 -0.38
N TRP A 106 15.37 27.50 0.31
CA TRP A 106 15.20 26.51 1.38
C TRP A 106 14.51 25.22 0.91
N GLU A 107 13.47 25.35 0.09
CA GLU A 107 12.55 24.25 -0.27
C GLU A 107 12.82 23.67 -1.68
N GLY A 108 13.60 24.34 -2.49
CA GLY A 108 13.78 24.02 -3.91
C GLY A 108 12.85 24.80 -4.83
N TYR A 109 13.06 24.66 -6.14
CA TYR A 109 12.31 25.40 -7.16
C TYR A 109 10.85 24.98 -7.19
N ARG A 110 9.97 25.99 -7.30
CA ARG A 110 8.53 25.83 -7.49
C ARG A 110 8.15 25.96 -8.96
N VAL A 111 7.17 25.20 -9.39
CA VAL A 111 6.58 25.28 -10.73
C VAL A 111 5.98 26.68 -10.98
N GLY A 112 5.26 27.21 -10.00
CA GLY A 112 4.57 28.48 -10.09
C GLY A 112 3.39 28.50 -11.06
N PRO A 113 2.58 29.58 -11.08
CA PRO A 113 1.42 29.70 -11.97
C PRO A 113 1.77 29.56 -13.45
N ASP A 114 2.89 30.15 -13.88
CA ASP A 114 3.31 30.17 -15.29
C ASP A 114 3.80 28.80 -15.79
N GLY A 115 4.36 27.97 -14.87
CA GLY A 115 4.83 26.63 -15.18
C GLY A 115 3.76 25.54 -15.08
N ALA A 116 2.63 25.81 -14.41
CA ALA A 116 1.63 24.81 -14.10
C ALA A 116 1.06 24.10 -15.34
N GLN A 117 0.81 24.85 -16.43
CA GLN A 117 0.28 24.26 -17.65
C GLN A 117 1.28 23.30 -18.32
N ALA A 118 2.56 23.63 -18.32
CA ALA A 118 3.59 22.74 -18.84
C ALA A 118 3.76 21.48 -17.97
N ALA A 119 3.57 21.61 -16.64
CA ALA A 119 3.73 20.52 -15.68
C ALA A 119 2.52 19.59 -15.60
N THR A 120 1.30 20.05 -15.91
CA THR A 120 0.05 19.31 -15.62
C THR A 120 -1.00 19.33 -16.74
N GLY A 121 -0.79 20.12 -17.79
CA GLY A 121 -1.83 20.41 -18.77
C GLY A 121 -2.88 21.41 -18.30
N ILE A 122 -2.88 21.83 -17.02
CA ILE A 122 -3.90 22.70 -16.43
C ILE A 122 -3.36 24.15 -16.31
N ARG A 123 -4.16 25.13 -16.72
CA ARG A 123 -3.80 26.55 -16.56
C ARG A 123 -3.59 26.89 -15.09
N GLY A 124 -2.44 27.52 -14.77
CA GLY A 124 -2.08 27.93 -13.43
C GLY A 124 -2.58 29.31 -13.02
N ARG A 125 -2.83 29.48 -11.72
CA ARG A 125 -3.05 30.77 -11.04
C ARG A 125 -2.40 30.73 -9.66
N ALA A 126 -2.13 31.91 -9.08
CA ALA A 126 -1.63 31.99 -7.71
C ALA A 126 -2.68 31.51 -6.71
N ILE A 127 -2.28 30.73 -5.72
CA ILE A 127 -3.21 30.13 -4.73
C ILE A 127 -4.00 31.22 -3.96
N GLN A 128 -3.42 32.40 -3.77
CA GLN A 128 -4.07 33.53 -3.12
C GLN A 128 -5.28 34.05 -3.90
N GLU A 129 -5.40 33.75 -5.19
CA GLU A 129 -6.51 34.15 -6.02
C GLU A 129 -7.75 33.24 -5.89
N LEU A 130 -7.58 32.03 -5.28
CA LEU A 130 -8.65 31.03 -5.15
C LEU A 130 -9.92 31.57 -4.49
N PRO A 131 -9.86 32.26 -3.31
CA PRO A 131 -11.08 32.80 -2.69
C PRO A 131 -11.82 33.76 -3.60
N GLY A 132 -11.11 34.69 -4.24
CA GLY A 132 -11.70 35.65 -5.19
C GLY A 132 -12.27 34.99 -6.45
N PHE A 133 -11.65 33.93 -6.92
CA PHE A 133 -12.14 33.13 -8.06
C PHE A 133 -13.48 32.47 -7.74
N LEU A 134 -13.58 31.82 -6.57
CA LEU A 134 -14.78 31.13 -6.12
C LEU A 134 -15.92 32.14 -5.79
N ASN A 135 -15.59 33.23 -5.08
CA ASN A 135 -16.58 34.28 -4.73
C ASN A 135 -17.27 34.92 -5.92
N ARG A 136 -16.58 35.05 -7.06
CA ARG A 136 -17.22 35.56 -8.29
C ARG A 136 -18.19 34.58 -8.93
N ARG A 137 -18.13 33.31 -8.60
CA ARG A 137 -18.90 32.23 -9.24
C ARG A 137 -19.96 31.63 -8.32
N LEU A 138 -19.71 31.60 -7.03
CA LEU A 138 -20.67 31.09 -6.04
C LEU A 138 -21.69 32.15 -5.63
N ARG A 139 -22.91 31.70 -5.33
CA ARG A 139 -23.97 32.48 -4.70
C ARG A 139 -24.37 31.78 -3.40
N ALA A 140 -25.02 32.48 -2.49
CA ALA A 140 -25.59 31.85 -1.30
C ALA A 140 -26.55 30.72 -1.72
N GLY A 141 -26.41 29.56 -1.10
CA GLY A 141 -27.13 28.33 -1.41
C GLY A 141 -26.65 27.55 -2.64
N ALA A 142 -25.58 28.01 -3.32
CA ALA A 142 -24.96 27.24 -4.39
C ALA A 142 -24.31 25.95 -3.87
N ARG A 143 -24.25 24.91 -4.70
CA ARG A 143 -23.54 23.71 -4.41
C ARG A 143 -22.05 23.86 -4.73
N LEU A 144 -21.20 23.46 -3.80
CA LEU A 144 -19.77 23.31 -3.99
C LEU A 144 -19.43 21.84 -3.81
N HIS A 145 -19.10 21.16 -4.92
CA HIS A 145 -18.67 19.78 -4.91
C HIS A 145 -17.22 19.71 -4.41
N ILE A 146 -16.96 18.87 -3.40
CA ILE A 146 -15.66 18.80 -2.75
C ILE A 146 -15.05 17.41 -2.90
N VAL A 147 -13.77 17.39 -3.28
CA VAL A 147 -12.93 16.19 -3.30
C VAL A 147 -11.96 16.25 -2.13
N GLY A 148 -12.05 15.30 -1.22
CA GLY A 148 -11.22 15.19 -0.02
C GLY A 148 -12.06 14.90 1.23
N ASN A 149 -11.39 14.34 2.25
CA ASN A 149 -12.01 14.03 3.55
C ASN A 149 -11.80 15.21 4.51
N TYR A 150 -12.67 16.21 4.42
CA TYR A 150 -12.65 17.33 5.34
C TYR A 150 -13.55 17.03 6.53
N GLN A 151 -12.96 16.82 7.72
CA GLN A 151 -13.68 16.48 8.94
C GLN A 151 -13.74 17.68 9.91
N PRO A 152 -14.68 18.65 9.70
CA PRO A 152 -14.75 19.86 10.50
C PRO A 152 -14.99 19.62 12.00
N ALA A 153 -15.63 18.48 12.32
CA ALA A 153 -15.97 18.11 13.69
C ALA A 153 -14.87 17.29 14.40
N ALA A 154 -13.79 16.90 13.72
CA ALA A 154 -12.71 16.15 14.35
C ALA A 154 -12.00 16.98 15.41
N PRO A 155 -11.64 16.42 16.58
CA PRO A 155 -10.92 17.12 17.64
C PRO A 155 -9.52 17.55 17.21
N LEU A 156 -8.87 16.77 16.34
CA LEU A 156 -7.61 17.11 15.67
C LEU A 156 -7.89 17.21 14.17
N ARG A 157 -7.74 18.42 13.64
CA ARG A 157 -7.92 18.68 12.20
C ARG A 157 -6.57 18.69 11.53
N ASP A 158 -6.45 17.96 10.42
CA ASP A 158 -5.29 18.07 9.56
C ASP A 158 -5.18 19.46 8.91
N ASP A 159 -4.00 19.79 8.39
CA ASP A 159 -3.73 21.09 7.80
C ASP A 159 -4.56 21.35 6.54
N VAL A 160 -4.94 20.29 5.79
CA VAL A 160 -5.79 20.41 4.60
C VAL A 160 -7.20 20.84 5.03
N THR A 161 -7.76 20.18 6.04
CA THR A 161 -9.07 20.53 6.61
C THR A 161 -9.06 21.95 7.18
N GLN A 162 -8.01 22.38 7.89
CA GLN A 162 -7.90 23.75 8.41
C GLN A 162 -7.86 24.81 7.29
N ARG A 163 -7.09 24.55 6.23
CA ARG A 163 -7.03 25.44 5.05
C ARG A 163 -8.39 25.51 4.35
N PHE A 164 -9.07 24.38 4.21
CA PHE A 164 -10.41 24.31 3.62
C PHE A 164 -11.42 25.10 4.44
N LEU A 165 -11.45 24.98 5.75
CA LEU A 165 -12.31 25.76 6.64
C LEU A 165 -12.01 27.27 6.57
N SER A 166 -10.72 27.64 6.51
CA SER A 166 -10.30 29.03 6.33
C SER A 166 -10.75 29.61 4.98
N LEU A 167 -10.77 28.79 3.93
CA LEU A 167 -11.32 29.15 2.64
C LEU A 167 -12.84 29.34 2.73
N LEU A 168 -13.57 28.38 3.32
CA LEU A 168 -15.03 28.45 3.47
C LEU A 168 -15.50 29.71 4.21
N ALA A 169 -14.74 30.14 5.23
CA ALA A 169 -15.04 31.37 5.96
C ALA A 169 -15.01 32.65 5.09
N GLN A 170 -14.38 32.58 3.92
CA GLN A 170 -14.29 33.69 2.96
C GLN A 170 -15.31 33.60 1.83
N LEU A 171 -16.10 32.51 1.77
CA LEU A 171 -17.09 32.27 0.73
C LEU A 171 -18.50 32.60 1.21
N PRO A 172 -19.47 32.85 0.28
CA PRO A 172 -20.87 32.89 0.67
C PRO A 172 -21.30 31.53 1.24
N GLN A 173 -22.38 31.51 2.01
CA GLN A 173 -22.93 30.24 2.52
C GLN A 173 -23.28 29.31 1.37
N VAL A 174 -22.58 28.17 1.26
CA VAL A 174 -22.76 27.17 0.21
C VAL A 174 -23.15 25.82 0.80
N GLU A 175 -23.81 24.99 0.01
CA GLU A 175 -24.04 23.59 0.30
C GLU A 175 -22.80 22.78 -0.13
N LEU A 176 -22.15 22.09 0.80
CA LEU A 176 -21.00 21.22 0.49
C LEU A 176 -21.49 19.83 0.07
N VAL A 177 -21.08 19.37 -1.09
CA VAL A 177 -21.44 18.05 -1.65
C VAL A 177 -20.16 17.24 -1.84
N PRO A 178 -19.85 16.27 -0.97
CA PRO A 178 -18.70 15.37 -1.17
C PRO A 178 -18.89 14.54 -2.44
N VAL A 179 -17.81 14.40 -3.23
CA VAL A 179 -17.77 13.60 -4.47
C VAL A 179 -16.58 12.63 -4.45
N ASN A 180 -16.23 12.13 -3.26
CA ASN A 180 -15.13 11.18 -3.11
C ASN A 180 -15.47 9.82 -3.70
N ASP A 181 -16.73 9.37 -3.58
CA ASP A 181 -17.18 8.08 -4.07
C ASP A 181 -17.07 8.00 -5.59
N GLU A 182 -17.35 9.09 -6.28
CA GLU A 182 -17.18 9.22 -7.73
C GLU A 182 -15.70 9.11 -8.14
N VAL A 183 -14.81 9.79 -7.42
CA VAL A 183 -13.36 9.69 -7.66
C VAL A 183 -12.86 8.28 -7.31
N ASN A 184 -13.31 7.71 -6.20
CA ASN A 184 -12.94 6.35 -5.78
C ASN A 184 -13.43 5.29 -6.76
N HIS A 185 -14.60 5.49 -7.36
CA HIS A 185 -15.10 4.62 -8.43
C HIS A 185 -14.16 4.63 -9.64
N LEU A 186 -13.68 5.82 -10.06
CA LEU A 186 -12.72 5.95 -11.15
C LEU A 186 -11.37 5.30 -10.81
N ARG A 187 -10.90 5.42 -9.55
CA ARG A 187 -9.66 4.82 -9.07
C ARG A 187 -9.73 3.29 -8.98
N GLY A 188 -10.92 2.73 -8.82
CA GLY A 188 -11.13 1.30 -8.62
C GLY A 188 -10.62 0.42 -9.77
N VAL A 189 -10.55 0.97 -10.99
CA VAL A 189 -10.02 0.30 -12.17
C VAL A 189 -8.81 1.08 -12.67
N LYS A 190 -7.66 0.43 -12.71
CA LYS A 190 -6.37 1.04 -13.07
C LYS A 190 -6.18 1.04 -14.58
N SER A 191 -5.76 2.18 -15.12
CA SER A 191 -5.30 2.28 -16.50
C SER A 191 -4.02 1.46 -16.73
N GLU A 192 -3.64 1.21 -17.98
CA GLU A 192 -2.38 0.53 -18.31
C GLU A 192 -1.16 1.27 -17.72
N ALA A 193 -1.16 2.62 -17.74
CA ALA A 193 -0.07 3.40 -17.18
C ALA A 193 0.02 3.26 -15.64
N GLU A 194 -1.13 3.18 -14.95
CA GLU A 194 -1.18 2.90 -13.51
C GLU A 194 -0.70 1.48 -13.20
N GLN A 195 -1.12 0.50 -14.00
CA GLN A 195 -0.68 -0.90 -13.86
C GLN A 195 0.83 -1.05 -14.05
N ASP A 196 1.45 -0.30 -14.98
CA ASP A 196 2.89 -0.31 -15.19
C ASP A 196 3.65 0.30 -13.99
N LEU A 197 3.10 1.32 -13.35
CA LEU A 197 3.65 1.87 -12.10
C LEU A 197 3.56 0.86 -10.95
N LEU A 198 2.44 0.14 -10.83
CA LEU A 198 2.27 -0.94 -9.85
C LEU A 198 3.26 -2.08 -10.10
N ARG A 199 3.39 -2.58 -11.35
CA ARG A 199 4.40 -3.60 -11.69
C ARG A 199 5.80 -3.15 -11.30
N LYS A 200 6.13 -1.87 -11.47
CA LYS A 200 7.44 -1.33 -11.09
C LYS A 200 7.62 -1.26 -9.57
N ALA A 201 6.63 -0.77 -8.83
CA ALA A 201 6.65 -0.74 -7.37
C ALA A 201 6.80 -2.16 -6.79
N THR A 202 6.01 -3.11 -7.30
CA THR A 202 6.06 -4.52 -6.89
C THR A 202 7.40 -5.17 -7.22
N ALA A 203 7.99 -4.91 -8.41
CA ALA A 203 9.31 -5.44 -8.77
C ALA A 203 10.41 -4.95 -7.81
N ILE A 204 10.34 -3.68 -7.37
CA ILE A 204 11.26 -3.13 -6.35
C ILE A 204 11.07 -3.85 -5.01
N THR A 205 9.83 -4.12 -4.64
CA THR A 205 9.48 -4.83 -3.39
C THR A 205 9.99 -6.26 -3.41
N VAL A 206 9.82 -6.97 -4.53
CA VAL A 206 10.36 -8.33 -4.71
C VAL A 206 11.90 -8.36 -4.58
N GLU A 207 12.59 -7.34 -5.09
CA GLU A 207 14.05 -7.25 -4.91
C GLU A 207 14.42 -7.04 -3.44
N ALA A 208 13.64 -6.24 -2.68
CA ALA A 208 13.87 -6.10 -1.25
C ALA A 208 13.68 -7.42 -0.50
N HIS A 209 12.70 -8.25 -0.86
CA HIS A 209 12.53 -9.60 -0.29
C HIS A 209 13.74 -10.50 -0.56
N ARG A 210 14.38 -10.39 -1.74
CA ARG A 210 15.63 -11.13 -2.02
C ARG A 210 16.79 -10.68 -1.14
N GLU A 211 16.93 -9.35 -0.93
CA GLU A 211 17.95 -8.82 -0.04
C GLU A 211 17.69 -9.20 1.43
N VAL A 212 16.42 -9.21 1.87
CA VAL A 212 16.03 -9.73 3.20
C VAL A 212 16.48 -11.18 3.37
N ALA A 213 16.18 -12.07 2.42
CA ALA A 213 16.57 -13.47 2.48
C ALA A 213 18.11 -13.64 2.60
N ARG A 214 18.88 -12.76 1.94
CA ARG A 214 20.36 -12.77 2.03
C ARG A 214 20.88 -12.33 3.41
N ALA A 215 20.17 -11.43 4.08
CA ALA A 215 20.61 -10.87 5.35
C ALA A 215 20.09 -11.63 6.57
N LEU A 216 19.03 -12.43 6.41
CA LEU A 216 18.30 -12.98 7.53
C LEU A 216 19.10 -14.06 8.27
N ALA A 217 19.33 -13.84 9.59
CA ALA A 217 20.01 -14.81 10.47
C ALA A 217 19.60 -14.60 11.94
N PRO A 218 19.71 -15.63 12.79
CA PRO A 218 19.57 -15.47 14.23
C PRO A 218 20.53 -14.43 14.79
N GLY A 219 20.07 -13.61 15.73
CA GLY A 219 20.83 -12.53 16.36
C GLY A 219 20.79 -11.20 15.63
N HIS A 220 20.21 -11.11 14.41
CA HIS A 220 19.88 -9.82 13.80
C HIS A 220 18.66 -9.19 14.51
N ASN A 221 18.62 -7.86 14.52
CA ASN A 221 17.46 -7.15 14.99
C ASN A 221 16.50 -6.87 13.84
N GLU A 222 15.21 -6.82 14.11
CA GLU A 222 14.14 -6.52 13.12
C GLU A 222 14.39 -5.17 12.41
N PHE A 223 14.91 -4.14 13.11
CA PHE A 223 15.24 -2.85 12.50
C PHE A 223 16.41 -2.92 11.50
N GLU A 224 17.32 -3.88 11.62
CA GLU A 224 18.41 -4.04 10.64
C GLU A 224 17.82 -4.49 9.30
N ILE A 225 16.83 -5.37 9.35
CA ILE A 225 16.09 -5.82 8.15
C ILE A 225 15.25 -4.69 7.59
N GLN A 226 14.53 -3.92 8.43
CA GLN A 226 13.81 -2.73 8.00
C GLN A 226 14.72 -1.74 7.27
N ALA A 227 15.88 -1.43 7.83
CA ALA A 227 16.83 -0.52 7.22
C ALA A 227 17.32 -1.01 5.85
N LEU A 228 17.56 -2.32 5.69
CA LEU A 228 17.92 -2.94 4.43
C LEU A 228 16.81 -2.82 3.39
N VAL A 229 15.56 -3.07 3.77
CA VAL A 229 14.36 -2.92 2.92
C VAL A 229 14.26 -1.48 2.40
N GLU A 230 14.30 -0.50 3.29
CA GLU A 230 14.14 0.92 2.93
C GLU A 230 15.33 1.44 2.09
N TYR A 231 16.55 0.98 2.39
CA TYR A 231 17.71 1.23 1.52
C TYR A 231 17.49 0.67 0.12
N THR A 232 17.01 -0.57 0.02
CA THR A 232 16.76 -1.24 -1.26
C THR A 232 15.70 -0.47 -2.07
N PHE A 233 14.60 -0.08 -1.44
CA PHE A 233 13.57 0.74 -2.07
C PHE A 233 14.15 2.01 -2.69
N ARG A 234 14.93 2.77 -1.91
CA ARG A 234 15.57 4.01 -2.39
C ARG A 234 16.58 3.77 -3.50
N ARG A 235 17.38 2.71 -3.38
CA ARG A 235 18.39 2.31 -4.36
C ARG A 235 17.77 2.04 -5.75
N TYR A 236 16.58 1.45 -5.79
CA TYR A 236 15.87 1.13 -7.02
C TYR A 236 14.91 2.23 -7.50
N GLY A 237 14.89 3.39 -6.82
CA GLY A 237 14.20 4.60 -7.26
C GLY A 237 12.78 4.76 -6.70
N ALA A 238 12.37 3.96 -5.73
CA ALA A 238 11.13 4.21 -5.00
C ALA A 238 11.20 5.54 -4.22
N GLU A 239 10.09 6.22 -4.11
CA GLU A 239 9.99 7.50 -3.40
C GLU A 239 10.11 7.30 -1.89
N ARG A 240 9.51 6.22 -1.37
CA ARG A 240 9.44 5.86 0.05
C ARG A 240 8.88 4.44 0.21
N PRO A 241 8.86 3.88 1.43
CA PRO A 241 7.92 2.81 1.77
C PRO A 241 6.47 3.28 1.53
N ALA A 242 5.62 2.40 1.02
CA ALA A 242 4.19 2.69 0.81
C ALA A 242 3.45 2.82 2.15
N PHE A 243 3.88 2.03 3.13
CA PHE A 243 3.43 2.01 4.52
C PHE A 243 4.61 1.73 5.45
N ALA A 244 4.39 1.79 6.77
CA ALA A 244 5.44 1.44 7.73
C ALA A 244 5.80 -0.05 7.57
N SER A 245 7.06 -0.34 7.25
CA SER A 245 7.55 -1.72 7.05
C SER A 245 7.31 -2.56 8.31
N ILE A 246 6.79 -3.76 8.13
CA ILE A 246 6.52 -4.72 9.20
C ILE A 246 7.58 -5.82 9.13
N VAL A 247 8.35 -5.95 10.21
CA VAL A 247 9.34 -7.03 10.37
C VAL A 247 9.11 -7.63 11.75
N GLY A 248 8.21 -8.62 11.84
CA GLY A 248 7.79 -9.21 13.11
C GLY A 248 8.30 -10.62 13.28
N SER A 249 9.21 -10.86 14.25
CA SER A 249 9.81 -12.17 14.51
C SER A 249 9.24 -12.86 15.76
N GLY A 250 9.18 -14.19 15.74
CA GLY A 250 8.66 -15.00 16.86
C GLY A 250 7.26 -14.50 17.29
N PRO A 251 7.02 -14.12 18.56
CA PRO A 251 5.72 -13.64 19.01
C PRO A 251 5.24 -12.40 18.25
N ASN A 252 6.15 -11.53 17.77
CA ASN A 252 5.79 -10.34 16.99
C ASN A 252 5.21 -10.69 15.61
N SER A 253 5.51 -11.87 15.07
CA SER A 253 4.90 -12.36 13.82
C SER A 253 3.38 -12.50 13.92
N THR A 254 2.85 -12.55 15.11
CA THR A 254 1.41 -12.68 15.37
C THR A 254 0.67 -11.35 15.52
N ILE A 255 1.37 -10.22 15.39
CA ILE A 255 0.81 -8.86 15.46
C ILE A 255 0.68 -8.30 14.05
N LEU A 256 -0.55 -8.04 13.60
CA LEU A 256 -0.88 -7.75 12.20
C LEU A 256 -0.12 -6.56 11.61
N HIS A 257 -0.08 -5.42 12.32
CA HIS A 257 0.59 -4.19 11.89
C HIS A 257 1.74 -3.84 12.85
N TYR A 258 2.62 -4.83 13.13
CA TYR A 258 3.78 -4.64 13.99
C TYR A 258 4.84 -3.79 13.27
N ASN A 259 5.09 -2.59 13.77
CA ASN A 259 6.01 -1.63 13.16
C ASN A 259 7.06 -1.07 14.14
N ALA A 260 7.15 -1.60 15.36
CA ALA A 260 8.22 -1.25 16.28
C ALA A 260 9.58 -1.81 15.80
N ASN A 261 9.56 -3.01 15.20
CA ASN A 261 10.70 -3.68 14.56
C ASN A 261 11.96 -3.63 15.43
N ASP A 262 11.88 -4.07 16.70
CA ASP A 262 12.95 -3.83 17.65
C ASP A 262 13.40 -5.06 18.44
N ARG A 263 12.87 -6.26 18.09
CA ARG A 263 13.27 -7.53 18.70
C ARG A 263 14.50 -8.12 18.00
N PHE A 264 15.39 -8.75 18.78
CA PHE A 264 16.43 -9.61 18.24
C PHE A 264 15.84 -10.98 17.89
N MET A 265 16.02 -11.39 16.65
CA MET A 265 15.54 -12.67 16.14
C MET A 265 16.29 -13.83 16.78
N GLU A 266 15.57 -14.86 17.17
CA GLU A 266 16.12 -16.06 17.79
C GLU A 266 16.14 -17.25 16.83
N ASP A 267 16.99 -18.22 17.11
CA ASP A 267 16.98 -19.49 16.39
C ASP A 267 15.64 -20.20 16.62
N GLY A 268 15.00 -20.64 15.53
CA GLY A 268 13.67 -21.24 15.60
C GLY A 268 12.51 -20.26 15.46
N ASP A 269 12.76 -18.95 15.35
CA ASP A 269 11.70 -18.00 15.00
C ASP A 269 11.28 -18.11 13.52
N VAL A 270 10.02 -17.78 13.24
CA VAL A 270 9.63 -17.24 11.94
C VAL A 270 9.62 -15.73 12.01
N VAL A 271 9.81 -15.05 10.88
CA VAL A 271 9.64 -13.61 10.74
C VAL A 271 8.68 -13.30 9.59
N VAL A 272 7.63 -12.55 9.89
CA VAL A 272 6.75 -11.94 8.89
C VAL A 272 7.43 -10.67 8.43
N VAL A 273 7.68 -10.56 7.12
CA VAL A 273 8.20 -9.38 6.45
C VAL A 273 7.13 -8.90 5.49
N ASP A 274 6.46 -7.82 5.87
CA ASP A 274 5.37 -7.23 5.12
C ASP A 274 5.77 -5.81 4.73
N ILE A 275 6.00 -5.61 3.44
CA ILE A 275 6.68 -4.46 2.90
C ILE A 275 6.14 -4.07 1.53
N GLY A 276 6.14 -2.78 1.26
CA GLY A 276 5.74 -2.25 -0.03
C GLY A 276 6.50 -1.00 -0.42
N ALA A 277 7.01 -0.95 -1.65
CA ALA A 277 7.63 0.24 -2.23
C ALA A 277 6.57 1.18 -2.82
N SER A 278 6.76 2.49 -2.70
CA SER A 278 5.98 3.50 -3.42
C SER A 278 6.82 4.03 -4.61
N TYR A 279 6.37 3.75 -5.82
CA TYR A 279 7.02 4.22 -7.05
C TYR A 279 6.06 5.03 -7.91
N GLY A 280 6.44 6.26 -8.26
CA GLY A 280 5.53 7.17 -8.97
C GLY A 280 4.25 7.49 -8.16
N GLY A 281 4.23 7.21 -6.85
CA GLY A 281 3.11 7.31 -5.93
C GLY A 281 2.26 6.06 -5.81
N TYR A 282 2.47 5.05 -6.65
CA TYR A 282 1.74 3.79 -6.61
C TYR A 282 2.39 2.83 -5.62
N ALA A 283 1.59 2.19 -4.80
CA ALA A 283 1.97 1.34 -3.71
C ALA A 283 1.93 -0.14 -4.10
N ALA A 284 3.03 -0.87 -3.84
CA ALA A 284 3.03 -2.32 -3.78
C ALA A 284 2.75 -2.78 -2.35
N ASP A 285 2.35 -4.04 -2.21
CA ASP A 285 2.13 -4.71 -0.93
C ASP A 285 2.43 -6.21 -1.05
N VAL A 286 3.54 -6.64 -0.46
CA VAL A 286 3.98 -8.04 -0.55
C VAL A 286 4.45 -8.51 0.81
N THR A 287 3.85 -9.59 1.29
CA THR A 287 4.29 -10.26 2.53
C THR A 287 4.91 -11.61 2.24
N ARG A 288 6.01 -11.89 2.90
CA ARG A 288 6.60 -13.21 3.03
C ARG A 288 6.91 -13.55 4.49
N THR A 289 6.73 -14.81 4.83
CA THR A 289 7.16 -15.35 6.13
C THR A 289 8.37 -16.25 5.91
N TYR A 290 9.44 -15.98 6.66
CA TYR A 290 10.71 -16.71 6.57
C TYR A 290 11.07 -17.41 7.87
N PRO A 291 11.64 -18.62 7.85
CA PRO A 291 12.29 -19.21 9.01
C PRO A 291 13.66 -18.54 9.23
N VAL A 292 13.87 -17.92 10.38
CA VAL A 292 15.07 -17.12 10.68
C VAL A 292 16.35 -17.95 10.56
N ASN A 293 16.31 -19.24 10.91
CA ASN A 293 17.43 -20.16 10.79
C ASN A 293 17.55 -20.88 9.41
N GLY A 294 16.64 -20.56 8.45
CA GLY A 294 16.67 -21.05 7.08
C GLY A 294 15.87 -22.32 6.83
N ARG A 295 15.22 -22.88 7.85
CA ARG A 295 14.33 -24.04 7.71
C ARG A 295 13.13 -23.91 8.62
N PHE A 296 11.95 -24.21 8.10
CA PHE A 296 10.73 -24.31 8.89
C PHE A 296 10.76 -25.55 9.78
N SER A 297 10.31 -25.43 11.04
CA SER A 297 9.95 -26.60 11.85
C SER A 297 8.69 -27.29 11.24
N ASP A 298 8.38 -28.49 11.73
CA ASP A 298 7.17 -29.20 11.27
C ASP A 298 5.90 -28.39 11.56
N GLU A 299 5.83 -27.71 12.72
CA GLU A 299 4.73 -26.85 13.11
C GLU A 299 4.64 -25.59 12.23
N GLN A 300 5.74 -24.93 11.97
CA GLN A 300 5.83 -23.74 11.12
C GLN A 300 5.44 -24.09 9.68
N ARG A 301 5.98 -25.20 9.17
CA ARG A 301 5.64 -25.71 7.83
C ARG A 301 4.16 -26.03 7.69
N ALA A 302 3.54 -26.64 8.70
CA ALA A 302 2.11 -26.95 8.68
C ALA A 302 1.24 -25.69 8.59
N ILE A 303 1.54 -24.64 9.37
CA ILE A 303 0.83 -23.35 9.29
C ILE A 303 1.13 -22.66 7.96
N TYR A 304 2.39 -22.64 7.52
CA TYR A 304 2.79 -22.00 6.25
C TYR A 304 2.06 -22.61 5.06
N GLN A 305 2.05 -23.96 4.98
CA GLN A 305 1.38 -24.66 3.90
C GLN A 305 -0.12 -24.40 3.90
N LEU A 306 -0.76 -24.38 5.08
CA LEU A 306 -2.19 -24.05 5.20
C LEU A 306 -2.51 -22.65 4.66
N VAL A 307 -1.69 -21.64 4.99
CA VAL A 307 -1.84 -20.29 4.48
C VAL A 307 -1.62 -20.25 2.96
N ARG A 308 -0.60 -20.96 2.47
CA ARG A 308 -0.34 -21.03 1.01
C ARG A 308 -1.47 -21.75 0.25
N ASP A 309 -2.03 -22.80 0.81
CA ASP A 309 -3.16 -23.52 0.21
C ASP A 309 -4.41 -22.63 0.13
N ALA A 310 -4.65 -21.79 1.16
CA ALA A 310 -5.74 -20.83 1.15
C ALA A 310 -5.55 -19.75 0.08
N GLN A 311 -4.31 -19.23 -0.07
CA GLN A 311 -3.97 -18.29 -1.13
C GLN A 311 -4.16 -18.94 -2.53
N ALA A 312 -3.62 -20.14 -2.72
CA ALA A 312 -3.73 -20.87 -4.00
C ALA A 312 -5.19 -21.13 -4.40
N ALA A 313 -6.03 -21.49 -3.44
CA ALA A 313 -7.46 -21.71 -3.69
C ALA A 313 -8.18 -20.42 -4.13
N ALA A 314 -7.85 -19.29 -3.50
CA ALA A 314 -8.38 -17.99 -3.88
C ALA A 314 -7.85 -17.55 -5.28
N GLU A 315 -6.56 -17.72 -5.56
CA GLU A 315 -5.94 -17.46 -6.87
C GLU A 315 -6.64 -18.24 -7.99
N ALA A 316 -6.84 -19.54 -7.79
CA ALA A 316 -7.49 -20.42 -8.78
C ALA A 316 -8.92 -19.99 -9.09
N ARG A 317 -9.56 -19.24 -8.19
CA ARG A 317 -10.93 -18.74 -8.36
C ARG A 317 -10.99 -17.30 -8.89
N ALA A 318 -9.93 -16.51 -8.68
CA ALA A 318 -9.90 -15.09 -9.02
C ALA A 318 -9.89 -14.89 -10.55
N ALA A 319 -10.93 -14.22 -11.06
CA ALA A 319 -11.09 -13.84 -12.47
C ALA A 319 -12.10 -12.70 -12.58
N ALA A 320 -12.18 -12.04 -13.72
CA ALA A 320 -13.23 -11.08 -13.98
C ALA A 320 -14.62 -11.69 -13.78
N GLY A 321 -15.51 -10.97 -13.12
CA GLY A 321 -16.87 -11.40 -12.78
C GLY A 321 -17.00 -12.12 -11.42
N VAL A 322 -15.88 -12.44 -10.76
CA VAL A 322 -15.88 -13.06 -9.41
C VAL A 322 -15.99 -11.99 -8.34
N SER A 323 -16.81 -12.21 -7.32
CA SER A 323 -16.94 -11.27 -6.21
C SER A 323 -15.82 -11.46 -5.17
N VAL A 324 -15.41 -10.34 -4.55
CA VAL A 324 -14.47 -10.34 -3.41
C VAL A 324 -14.98 -11.21 -2.26
N ALA A 325 -16.29 -11.19 -2.01
CA ALA A 325 -16.92 -12.02 -0.98
C ALA A 325 -16.74 -13.52 -1.25
N GLU A 326 -16.81 -13.94 -2.51
CA GLU A 326 -16.58 -15.34 -2.90
C GLU A 326 -15.12 -15.75 -2.66
N LEU A 327 -14.15 -14.89 -2.97
CA LEU A 327 -12.73 -15.16 -2.71
C LEU A 327 -12.46 -15.32 -1.20
N ASN A 328 -13.04 -14.44 -0.38
CA ASN A 328 -12.97 -14.55 1.08
C ASN A 328 -13.54 -15.89 1.59
N GLN A 329 -14.72 -16.31 1.08
CA GLN A 329 -15.33 -17.58 1.47
C GLN A 329 -14.47 -18.80 1.09
N VAL A 330 -13.80 -18.76 -0.06
CA VAL A 330 -12.89 -19.82 -0.50
C VAL A 330 -11.72 -19.93 0.49
N ALA A 331 -11.04 -18.84 0.79
CA ALA A 331 -9.91 -18.83 1.73
C ALA A 331 -10.34 -19.23 3.15
N ASP A 332 -11.43 -18.66 3.67
CA ASP A 332 -12.02 -19.01 4.98
C ASP A 332 -12.28 -20.52 5.07
N SER A 333 -12.82 -21.13 4.02
CA SER A 333 -13.15 -22.56 3.99
C SER A 333 -11.90 -23.45 4.04
N VAL A 334 -10.80 -23.06 3.38
CA VAL A 334 -9.53 -23.77 3.44
C VAL A 334 -8.91 -23.64 4.82
N LEU A 335 -8.80 -22.42 5.32
CA LEU A 335 -8.23 -22.12 6.64
C LEU A 335 -9.00 -22.83 7.76
N ALA A 336 -10.34 -22.80 7.75
CA ALA A 336 -11.14 -23.45 8.78
C ALA A 336 -10.94 -24.97 8.79
N ARG A 337 -10.87 -25.62 7.63
CA ARG A 337 -10.61 -27.07 7.56
C ARG A 337 -9.21 -27.40 8.10
N GLY A 338 -8.18 -26.70 7.62
CA GLY A 338 -6.82 -27.00 8.06
C GLY A 338 -6.59 -26.69 9.54
N LEU A 339 -7.16 -25.60 10.09
CA LEU A 339 -7.08 -25.32 11.52
C LEU A 339 -7.77 -26.41 12.36
N ALA A 340 -8.88 -26.97 11.89
CA ALA A 340 -9.54 -28.10 12.56
C ALA A 340 -8.68 -29.39 12.50
N GLU A 341 -8.04 -29.66 11.37
CA GLU A 341 -7.12 -30.80 11.20
C GLU A 341 -5.87 -30.65 12.11
N LEU A 342 -5.38 -29.44 12.31
CA LEU A 342 -4.29 -29.12 13.25
C LEU A 342 -4.73 -29.14 14.72
N GLY A 343 -6.05 -29.19 15.00
CA GLY A 343 -6.62 -29.16 16.34
C GLY A 343 -6.63 -27.76 16.98
N LEU A 344 -6.38 -26.72 16.19
CA LEU A 344 -6.42 -25.32 16.65
C LEU A 344 -7.85 -24.79 16.80
N ILE A 345 -8.82 -25.40 16.12
CA ILE A 345 -10.25 -25.20 16.31
C ILE A 345 -10.95 -26.56 16.42
N GLU A 346 -12.14 -26.62 17.02
CA GLU A 346 -12.86 -27.88 17.28
C GLU A 346 -13.44 -28.49 15.99
N ALA A 347 -13.90 -27.64 15.06
CA ALA A 347 -14.44 -28.04 13.78
C ALA A 347 -14.45 -26.81 12.82
N PRO A 348 -14.53 -27.00 11.47
CA PRO A 348 -14.53 -25.89 10.53
C PRO A 348 -15.66 -24.86 10.74
N ASN A 349 -16.79 -25.28 11.28
CA ASN A 349 -17.95 -24.43 11.58
C ASN A 349 -18.14 -24.15 13.08
N ALA A 350 -17.19 -24.54 13.93
CA ALA A 350 -17.24 -24.29 15.35
C ALA A 350 -17.21 -22.78 15.65
N THR A 351 -17.90 -22.42 16.74
CA THR A 351 -17.97 -21.02 17.21
C THR A 351 -17.52 -20.94 18.66
N PHE A 352 -17.14 -19.74 19.08
CA PHE A 352 -16.94 -19.38 20.47
C PHE A 352 -17.84 -18.21 20.85
N GLU A 353 -18.07 -18.00 22.13
CA GLU A 353 -18.88 -16.89 22.64
C GLU A 353 -18.04 -15.62 22.71
N GLY A 354 -18.41 -14.61 21.92
CA GLY A 354 -17.74 -13.31 21.91
C GLY A 354 -18.09 -12.43 23.10
N PRO A 355 -17.45 -11.24 23.26
CA PRO A 355 -17.64 -10.34 24.41
C PRO A 355 -19.08 -9.90 24.66
N GLY A 356 -19.94 -9.92 23.66
CA GLY A 356 -21.37 -9.60 23.75
C GLY A 356 -22.29 -10.82 23.79
N GLY A 357 -21.77 -12.05 24.00
CA GLY A 357 -22.51 -13.30 23.96
C GLY A 357 -22.88 -13.80 22.55
N GLN A 358 -22.42 -13.13 21.50
CA GLN A 358 -22.63 -13.55 20.12
C GLN A 358 -21.73 -14.74 19.75
N ALA A 359 -22.25 -15.65 18.92
CA ALA A 359 -21.45 -16.74 18.36
C ALA A 359 -20.53 -16.21 17.25
N ILE A 360 -19.22 -16.37 17.44
CA ILE A 360 -18.17 -15.97 16.49
C ILE A 360 -17.50 -17.26 15.97
N PRO A 361 -17.26 -17.41 14.65
CA PRO A 361 -16.51 -18.55 14.13
C PRO A 361 -15.12 -18.68 14.77
N GLN A 362 -14.75 -19.89 15.22
CA GLN A 362 -13.43 -20.14 15.85
C GLN A 362 -12.27 -19.85 14.89
N LEU A 363 -12.48 -19.88 13.57
CA LEU A 363 -11.54 -19.39 12.57
C LEU A 363 -11.02 -17.99 12.93
N ARG A 364 -11.88 -17.08 13.42
CA ARG A 364 -11.52 -15.68 13.74
C ARG A 364 -10.60 -15.53 14.96
N LEU A 365 -10.33 -16.62 15.69
CA LEU A 365 -9.29 -16.65 16.71
C LEU A 365 -7.88 -16.56 16.11
N TYR A 366 -7.71 -17.06 14.88
CA TYR A 366 -6.42 -17.19 14.20
C TYR A 366 -6.32 -16.40 12.89
N TYR A 367 -7.44 -16.11 12.25
CA TYR A 367 -7.54 -15.30 11.03
C TYR A 367 -8.60 -14.22 11.20
N MET A 368 -8.18 -13.00 11.52
CA MET A 368 -9.06 -11.91 11.97
C MET A 368 -9.16 -10.72 11.00
N HIS A 369 -8.61 -10.82 9.80
CA HIS A 369 -8.69 -9.79 8.76
C HIS A 369 -9.36 -10.31 7.47
N GLY A 370 -9.52 -9.45 6.48
CA GLY A 370 -9.99 -9.82 5.15
C GLY A 370 -8.93 -10.53 4.31
N LEU A 371 -9.33 -11.12 3.20
CA LEU A 371 -8.41 -11.81 2.30
C LEU A 371 -7.52 -10.85 1.49
N GLY A 372 -7.91 -9.59 1.34
CA GLY A 372 -7.15 -8.63 0.56
C GLY A 372 -7.88 -7.32 0.37
N HIS A 373 -7.23 -6.40 -0.31
CA HIS A 373 -7.69 -5.05 -0.60
C HIS A 373 -7.20 -4.59 -1.98
N GLY A 374 -7.76 -3.48 -2.48
CA GLY A 374 -7.23 -2.84 -3.69
C GLY A 374 -5.89 -2.17 -3.42
N ILE A 375 -5.03 -2.11 -4.43
CA ILE A 375 -3.76 -1.36 -4.41
C ILE A 375 -3.73 -0.30 -5.51
N GLY A 376 -3.03 0.81 -5.27
CA GLY A 376 -2.97 1.93 -6.21
C GLY A 376 -2.15 3.10 -5.65
N LEU A 377 -2.68 4.32 -5.73
CA LEU A 377 -2.09 5.50 -5.09
C LEU A 377 -2.08 5.43 -3.57
N ASP A 378 -2.98 4.65 -2.99
CA ASP A 378 -2.96 4.25 -1.59
C ASP A 378 -2.67 2.74 -1.51
N VAL A 379 -2.05 2.29 -0.42
CA VAL A 379 -1.85 0.86 -0.18
C VAL A 379 -3.20 0.16 -0.04
N HIS A 380 -4.14 0.76 0.69
CA HIS A 380 -5.56 0.36 0.70
C HIS A 380 -6.34 1.25 -0.28
N ASP A 381 -6.27 0.91 -1.56
CA ASP A 381 -6.89 1.68 -2.64
C ASP A 381 -8.33 1.20 -2.89
N PRO A 382 -9.23 2.08 -3.37
CA PRO A 382 -10.57 1.65 -3.77
C PRO A 382 -10.53 0.53 -4.81
N TRP A 383 -11.41 -0.45 -4.65
CA TRP A 383 -11.67 -1.50 -5.62
C TRP A 383 -13.13 -1.90 -5.66
N PRO A 384 -13.65 -2.39 -6.79
CA PRO A 384 -15.05 -2.80 -6.89
C PRO A 384 -15.30 -4.13 -6.16
N PRO A 385 -16.54 -4.38 -5.68
CA PRO A 385 -16.89 -5.63 -5.00
C PRO A 385 -16.87 -6.88 -5.91
N VAL A 386 -16.78 -6.66 -7.23
CA VAL A 386 -16.67 -7.69 -8.26
C VAL A 386 -15.45 -7.37 -9.12
N LEU A 387 -14.57 -8.34 -9.27
CA LEU A 387 -13.36 -8.20 -10.09
C LEU A 387 -13.72 -7.92 -11.55
N GLN A 388 -12.99 -7.00 -12.16
CA GLN A 388 -13.10 -6.66 -13.58
C GLN A 388 -11.72 -6.29 -14.14
N PRO A 389 -11.53 -6.31 -15.46
CA PRO A 389 -10.26 -5.95 -16.07
C PRO A 389 -9.74 -4.59 -15.58
N GLY A 390 -8.45 -4.54 -15.23
CA GLY A 390 -7.79 -3.35 -14.68
C GLY A 390 -7.86 -3.23 -13.15
N VAL A 391 -8.58 -4.09 -12.44
CA VAL A 391 -8.54 -4.11 -10.97
C VAL A 391 -7.18 -4.66 -10.51
N ALA A 392 -6.53 -3.91 -9.61
CA ALA A 392 -5.30 -4.32 -8.93
C ALA A 392 -5.59 -4.50 -7.43
N PHE A 393 -5.13 -5.62 -6.85
CA PHE A 393 -5.49 -6.03 -5.49
C PHE A 393 -4.51 -7.03 -4.90
N THR A 394 -4.59 -7.25 -3.56
CA THR A 394 -3.81 -8.25 -2.84
C THR A 394 -4.62 -9.53 -2.56
N LEU A 395 -3.92 -10.64 -2.37
CA LEU A 395 -4.43 -11.84 -1.69
C LEU A 395 -3.44 -12.22 -0.58
N GLU A 396 -3.90 -12.09 0.69
CA GLU A 396 -3.06 -12.11 1.88
C GLU A 396 -3.61 -12.96 3.03
N PRO A 397 -3.98 -14.22 2.81
CA PRO A 397 -4.40 -15.04 3.95
C PRO A 397 -3.29 -15.14 4.99
N GLY A 398 -3.68 -15.29 6.26
CA GLY A 398 -2.74 -15.45 7.37
C GLY A 398 -3.30 -16.29 8.50
N VAL A 399 -2.41 -16.85 9.31
CA VAL A 399 -2.73 -17.56 10.55
C VAL A 399 -1.80 -17.07 11.66
N TYR A 400 -2.36 -16.64 12.78
CA TYR A 400 -1.61 -16.01 13.88
C TYR A 400 -1.95 -16.67 15.21
N VAL A 401 -1.03 -17.51 15.73
CA VAL A 401 -1.21 -18.20 17.02
C VAL A 401 -0.64 -17.34 18.14
N ARG A 402 -1.43 -16.34 18.54
CA ARG A 402 -1.04 -15.30 19.50
C ARG A 402 -0.84 -15.86 20.91
N PRO A 403 0.24 -15.49 21.62
CA PRO A 403 0.53 -16.04 22.96
C PRO A 403 -0.55 -15.74 24.01
N ASN A 404 -1.28 -14.63 23.88
CA ASN A 404 -2.33 -14.22 24.82
C ASN A 404 -3.74 -14.72 24.44
N LEU A 405 -3.87 -15.57 23.42
CA LEU A 405 -5.16 -15.98 22.86
C LEU A 405 -6.09 -16.61 23.88
N LEU A 406 -5.58 -17.59 24.65
CA LEU A 406 -6.41 -18.39 25.54
C LEU A 406 -6.77 -17.67 26.85
N GLU A 407 -5.89 -16.76 27.31
CA GLU A 407 -6.02 -16.09 28.61
C GLU A 407 -6.68 -14.71 28.52
N GLU A 408 -6.54 -14.00 27.37
CA GLU A 408 -6.98 -12.60 27.29
C GLU A 408 -8.00 -12.35 26.17
N VAL A 409 -7.99 -13.16 25.09
CA VAL A 409 -8.80 -12.88 23.90
C VAL A 409 -10.15 -13.62 23.94
N ILE A 410 -10.14 -14.87 24.39
CA ILE A 410 -11.36 -15.66 24.52
C ILE A 410 -12.02 -15.30 25.84
N PRO A 411 -13.29 -14.77 25.85
CA PRO A 411 -13.98 -14.42 27.08
C PRO A 411 -14.12 -15.63 28.04
N ASP A 412 -13.95 -15.38 29.34
CA ASP A 412 -14.08 -16.41 30.38
C ASP A 412 -15.54 -16.75 30.63
N THR A 413 -16.07 -17.69 29.84
CA THR A 413 -17.41 -18.25 30.02
C THR A 413 -17.35 -19.79 30.12
N PRO A 414 -18.33 -20.46 30.75
CA PRO A 414 -18.32 -21.93 30.79
C PRO A 414 -18.32 -22.62 29.43
N ALA A 415 -18.85 -21.98 28.39
CA ALA A 415 -18.81 -22.48 27.03
C ALA A 415 -17.39 -22.40 26.49
N ASN A 416 -16.74 -21.22 26.61
CA ASN A 416 -15.43 -20.98 26.13
C ASN A 416 -14.34 -21.77 26.89
N GLN A 417 -14.52 -22.05 28.19
CA GLN A 417 -13.59 -22.88 28.93
C GLN A 417 -13.47 -24.29 28.31
N ARG A 418 -14.60 -24.88 27.85
CA ARG A 418 -14.57 -26.18 27.14
C ARG A 418 -13.81 -26.08 25.82
N THR A 419 -14.04 -25.01 25.06
CA THR A 419 -13.29 -24.74 23.82
C THR A 419 -11.79 -24.58 24.10
N ILE A 420 -11.42 -23.78 25.14
CA ILE A 420 -10.02 -23.58 25.54
C ILE A 420 -9.37 -24.92 25.93
N GLU A 421 -10.05 -25.76 26.71
CA GLU A 421 -9.56 -27.10 27.09
C GLU A 421 -9.33 -27.99 25.86
N ALA A 422 -10.25 -27.95 24.88
CA ALA A 422 -10.16 -28.75 23.66
C ALA A 422 -9.00 -28.35 22.76
N ILE A 423 -8.76 -27.03 22.56
CA ILE A 423 -7.73 -26.53 21.63
C ILE A 423 -6.36 -26.36 22.29
N ARG A 424 -6.26 -26.29 23.62
CA ARG A 424 -5.02 -26.04 24.36
C ARG A 424 -3.83 -26.93 23.96
N PRO A 425 -3.97 -28.26 23.76
CA PRO A 425 -2.83 -29.10 23.40
C PRO A 425 -2.21 -28.72 22.05
N ALA A 426 -3.03 -28.40 21.05
CA ALA A 426 -2.56 -27.91 19.75
C ALA A 426 -2.00 -26.48 19.88
N PHE A 427 -2.70 -25.58 20.58
CA PHE A 427 -2.24 -24.22 20.82
C PHE A 427 -0.81 -24.18 21.39
N GLN A 428 -0.48 -25.01 22.38
CA GLN A 428 0.86 -25.07 22.98
C GLN A 428 1.96 -25.47 21.99
N ARG A 429 1.63 -26.24 20.93
CA ARG A 429 2.58 -26.63 19.89
C ARG A 429 2.84 -25.51 18.88
N PHE A 430 1.84 -24.69 18.61
CA PHE A 430 1.87 -23.68 17.53
C PHE A 430 2.01 -22.23 18.02
N VAL A 431 2.02 -22.01 19.34
CA VAL A 431 2.09 -20.65 19.90
C VAL A 431 3.32 -19.87 19.42
N ASN A 432 3.17 -18.57 19.19
CA ASN A 432 4.17 -17.64 18.63
C ASN A 432 4.48 -17.86 17.13
N ILE A 433 3.70 -18.66 16.43
CA ILE A 433 3.81 -18.78 14.96
C ILE A 433 2.76 -17.87 14.32
N GLY A 434 3.24 -16.86 13.61
CA GLY A 434 2.43 -16.03 12.71
C GLY A 434 2.93 -16.20 11.27
N VAL A 435 2.00 -16.44 10.36
CA VAL A 435 2.30 -16.59 8.92
C VAL A 435 1.32 -15.74 8.14
N ARG A 436 1.83 -14.89 7.25
CA ARG A 436 1.10 -14.25 6.15
C ARG A 436 1.87 -14.44 4.86
N ILE A 437 1.16 -14.77 3.78
CA ILE A 437 1.68 -14.80 2.42
C ILE A 437 0.78 -13.90 1.60
N GLU A 438 1.35 -12.85 1.04
CA GLU A 438 0.64 -11.83 0.30
C GLU A 438 1.29 -11.55 -1.03
N ASP A 439 0.47 -11.42 -2.02
CA ASP A 439 0.88 -11.10 -3.38
C ASP A 439 -0.02 -10.05 -4.02
N ASP A 440 0.60 -9.25 -4.89
CA ASP A 440 -0.05 -8.28 -5.75
C ASP A 440 -0.53 -8.93 -7.06
N TYR A 441 -1.76 -8.62 -7.46
CA TYR A 441 -2.40 -9.12 -8.67
C TYR A 441 -3.05 -8.02 -9.48
N ILE A 442 -3.13 -8.24 -10.80
CA ILE A 442 -3.91 -7.42 -11.74
C ILE A 442 -4.84 -8.33 -12.53
N VAL A 443 -6.10 -7.94 -12.69
CA VAL A 443 -7.02 -8.60 -13.64
C VAL A 443 -6.73 -8.08 -15.03
N ARG A 444 -6.26 -8.97 -15.93
CA ARG A 444 -5.93 -8.61 -17.33
C ARG A 444 -7.16 -8.27 -18.15
N ALA A 445 -6.96 -7.68 -19.32
CA ALA A 445 -8.01 -7.32 -20.26
C ALA A 445 -8.84 -8.53 -20.74
N ASP A 446 -8.25 -9.73 -20.77
CA ASP A 446 -8.92 -10.98 -21.10
C ASP A 446 -9.70 -11.60 -19.92
N GLY A 447 -9.67 -10.96 -18.77
CA GLY A 447 -10.33 -11.38 -17.53
C GLY A 447 -9.53 -12.38 -16.68
N THR A 448 -8.33 -12.78 -17.10
CA THR A 448 -7.45 -13.66 -16.34
C THR A 448 -6.66 -12.91 -15.27
N LEU A 449 -6.14 -13.64 -14.28
CA LEU A 449 -5.31 -13.07 -13.22
C LEU A 449 -3.85 -12.98 -13.65
N GLU A 450 -3.22 -11.85 -13.41
CA GLU A 450 -1.77 -11.64 -13.51
C GLU A 450 -1.19 -11.54 -12.11
N TRP A 451 -0.26 -12.41 -11.76
CA TRP A 451 0.56 -12.33 -10.57
C TRP A 451 1.77 -11.42 -10.87
N ILE A 452 1.88 -10.28 -10.20
CA ILE A 452 2.93 -9.27 -10.47
C ILE A 452 4.04 -9.24 -9.43
N SER A 453 3.97 -10.07 -8.37
CA SER A 453 4.92 -10.14 -7.24
C SER A 453 5.69 -11.46 -7.19
N PRO A 454 6.53 -11.83 -8.18
CA PRO A 454 7.15 -13.15 -8.29
C PRO A 454 8.32 -13.33 -7.28
N ALA A 455 8.03 -13.18 -5.98
CA ALA A 455 8.92 -13.60 -4.90
C ALA A 455 8.64 -15.07 -4.55
N PRO A 456 9.66 -15.88 -4.23
CA PRO A 456 9.48 -17.26 -3.77
C PRO A 456 8.46 -17.36 -2.64
N ARG A 457 7.53 -18.33 -2.77
CA ARG A 457 6.43 -18.46 -1.81
C ARG A 457 6.03 -19.92 -1.50
N GLU A 458 6.53 -20.88 -2.25
CA GLU A 458 6.41 -22.28 -1.85
C GLU A 458 7.48 -22.59 -0.79
N VAL A 459 7.18 -23.47 0.15
CA VAL A 459 8.07 -23.79 1.27
C VAL A 459 9.48 -24.14 0.78
N GLU A 460 9.59 -24.98 -0.23
CA GLU A 460 10.86 -25.43 -0.79
C GLU A 460 11.62 -24.30 -1.50
N GLU A 461 10.90 -23.39 -2.16
CA GLU A 461 11.49 -22.21 -2.81
C GLU A 461 12.03 -21.21 -1.79
N VAL A 462 11.30 -21.00 -0.70
CA VAL A 462 11.74 -20.12 0.40
C VAL A 462 13.00 -20.68 1.07
N GLU A 463 13.00 -21.97 1.43
CA GLU A 463 14.16 -22.61 2.04
C GLU A 463 15.36 -22.64 1.07
N ALA A 464 15.15 -22.86 -0.22
CA ALA A 464 16.20 -22.82 -1.24
C ALA A 464 16.79 -21.41 -1.38
N LEU A 465 15.94 -20.36 -1.43
CA LEU A 465 16.40 -18.96 -1.47
C LEU A 465 17.28 -18.61 -0.26
N LEU A 466 16.87 -19.01 0.95
CA LEU A 466 17.64 -18.79 2.17
C LEU A 466 18.96 -19.58 2.20
N ALA A 467 18.98 -20.80 1.65
CA ALA A 467 20.19 -21.62 1.55
C ALA A 467 21.18 -21.04 0.53
N GLU A 468 20.71 -20.58 -0.64
CA GLU A 468 21.51 -19.92 -1.67
C GLU A 468 22.13 -18.62 -1.11
N ALA A 469 21.31 -17.81 -0.46
CA ALA A 469 21.73 -16.55 0.15
C ALA A 469 22.86 -16.71 1.18
N ARG A 470 22.81 -17.78 1.97
CA ARG A 470 23.84 -18.10 2.98
C ARG A 470 25.14 -18.66 2.38
N ALA A 471 25.10 -19.18 1.17
CA ALA A 471 26.30 -19.63 0.46
C ALA A 471 27.11 -18.45 -0.14
N GLU A 472 26.53 -17.26 -0.26
CA GLU A 472 27.19 -16.05 -0.72
C GLU A 472 27.81 -15.28 0.46
N PRO A 473 29.14 -15.07 0.52
CA PRO A 473 29.84 -14.66 1.75
C PRO A 473 29.76 -13.18 2.12
N GLU A 474 28.88 -12.35 1.58
CA GLU A 474 28.81 -10.94 1.97
C GLU A 474 27.43 -10.47 2.41
N PRO A 475 27.24 -10.14 3.71
CA PRO A 475 26.12 -9.30 4.12
C PRO A 475 26.38 -7.86 3.64
N ARG A 476 25.51 -7.34 2.76
CA ARG A 476 25.58 -5.98 2.24
C ARG A 476 25.13 -4.89 3.24
N VAL A 477 25.01 -5.23 4.51
CA VAL A 477 24.59 -4.34 5.59
C VAL A 477 25.81 -3.95 6.43
N GLY A 478 26.37 -2.78 6.14
CA GLY A 478 27.37 -2.06 6.95
C GLY A 478 28.67 -2.80 7.26
N PRO A 479 29.69 -2.11 7.76
CA PRO A 479 30.90 -2.80 8.21
C PRO A 479 30.58 -3.63 9.46
N ALA A 480 30.72 -4.95 9.36
CA ALA A 480 30.52 -5.94 10.43
C ALA A 480 31.23 -5.58 11.74
N GLU A 481 32.33 -4.84 11.63
CA GLU A 481 33.21 -4.45 12.76
C GLU A 481 32.57 -3.50 13.78
N ARG A 482 31.52 -2.74 13.41
CA ARG A 482 30.82 -1.82 14.34
C ARG A 482 29.47 -2.33 14.80
N ARG A 483 28.98 -3.40 14.18
CA ARG A 483 27.65 -3.93 14.48
C ARG A 483 27.57 -4.46 15.92
N ASP A 484 28.55 -5.23 16.35
CA ASP A 484 28.53 -5.88 17.68
C ASP A 484 28.60 -4.86 18.82
N GLU A 485 29.42 -3.81 18.68
CA GLU A 485 29.45 -2.68 19.63
C GLU A 485 28.13 -1.95 19.72
N TRP A 486 27.48 -1.74 18.58
CA TRP A 486 26.20 -1.02 18.51
C TRP A 486 25.04 -1.85 19.04
N VAL A 487 25.00 -3.16 18.74
CA VAL A 487 24.04 -4.12 19.27
C VAL A 487 24.16 -4.25 20.79
N GLU A 488 25.37 -4.32 21.33
CA GLU A 488 25.57 -4.31 22.78
C GLU A 488 25.16 -2.99 23.45
N TRP A 489 25.41 -1.87 22.81
CA TRP A 489 24.95 -0.57 23.30
C TRP A 489 23.42 -0.51 23.33
N TYR A 490 22.77 -0.94 22.26
CA TYR A 490 21.31 -0.95 22.16
C TYR A 490 20.65 -1.87 23.19
N ARG A 491 21.20 -3.08 23.40
CA ARG A 491 20.73 -4.01 24.45
C ARG A 491 20.81 -3.44 25.84
N ARG A 492 21.79 -2.56 26.10
CA ARG A 492 21.96 -1.89 27.40
C ARG A 492 21.00 -0.73 27.60
N MET A 493 20.43 -0.19 26.53
CA MET A 493 19.49 0.93 26.57
C MET A 493 18.04 0.48 26.80
N LYS A 494 17.69 -0.74 26.44
CA LYS A 494 16.41 -1.40 26.74
C LYS A 494 16.47 -2.18 28.06
#